data_a40f322d7a1841c4e071e49f1ebb30e6
#
_entry.id   a40f322d7a1841c4e071e49f1ebb30e6
#
_cell.length_a   1.000
_cell.length_b   1.000
_cell.length_c   1.000
_cell.angle_alpha   90.00
_cell.angle_beta   90.00
_cell.angle_gamma   90.00
#
_symmetry.space_group_name_H-M   'P 1'
#
loop_
_entity.id
_entity.type
_entity.pdbx_description
1 polymer ?
#
loop_
_entity_poly.entity_id
_entity_poly.type
_entity_poly.pdbx_seq_one_letter_code
_entity_poly.pdbx_strand_id
1 'polypeptide(L)'
;MASGILMSRQLVDRAKNSMAKKKAAGAQTTRNKPIAPVADSIDELVGAWERERPDLDSWPFAIFGRIWRLSASLVGDAERWLAPIGLTFESFSVIVTLRRGGPPFELNPTALYRESLLSSGAITNRIDRVEAQGLVKRLPDPKDRRGTIVRLTPKGRALADRAIKVHFESLAKSLSGLGKGERAQLTALLGKLLLSVEQNRLDAPRAGRGRPA
;
A
#
# COMPACT_ATOMS: atom_id res chain seq x y z
N MET A 1 -24.93 -4.55 6.52
CA MET A 1 -24.14 -4.23 5.30
C MET A 1 -23.97 -2.72 5.01
N ALA A 2 -24.64 -1.82 5.72
CA ALA A 2 -24.58 -0.36 5.46
C ALA A 2 -23.37 0.37 6.08
N SER A 3 -22.79 -0.13 7.16
CA SER A 3 -21.68 0.57 7.88
C SER A 3 -20.35 0.63 7.14
N GLY A 4 -20.05 -0.30 6.24
CA GLY A 4 -18.75 -0.33 5.51
C GLY A 4 -18.64 0.72 4.41
N ILE A 5 -19.76 1.10 3.83
CA ILE A 5 -19.83 2.11 2.76
C ILE A 5 -19.74 3.53 3.34
N LEU A 6 -20.27 3.72 4.55
CA LEU A 6 -20.21 5.03 5.24
C LEU A 6 -18.78 5.41 5.65
N MET A 7 -17.99 4.44 6.10
CA MET A 7 -16.59 4.69 6.54
C MET A 7 -15.65 5.00 5.37
N SER A 8 -15.88 4.36 4.21
CA SER A 8 -15.12 4.69 2.99
C SER A 8 -15.46 6.09 2.46
N ARG A 9 -16.72 6.52 2.54
CA ARG A 9 -17.12 7.90 2.21
C ARG A 9 -16.52 8.93 3.16
N GLN A 10 -16.49 8.67 4.45
CA GLN A 10 -15.90 9.59 5.43
C GLN A 10 -14.38 9.78 5.25
N LEU A 11 -13.65 8.74 4.83
CA LEU A 11 -12.22 8.84 4.50
C LEU A 11 -11.98 9.66 3.23
N VAL A 12 -12.81 9.45 2.22
CA VAL A 12 -12.77 10.22 0.97
C VAL A 12 -13.14 11.69 1.21
N ASP A 13 -14.14 11.96 2.04
CA ASP A 13 -14.56 13.34 2.35
C ASP A 13 -13.56 14.07 3.27
N ARG A 14 -12.89 13.36 4.20
CA ARG A 14 -11.76 13.92 4.97
C ARG A 14 -10.56 14.24 4.07
N ALA A 15 -10.26 13.41 3.09
CA ALA A 15 -9.20 13.67 2.12
C ALA A 15 -9.51 14.89 1.25
N LYS A 16 -10.75 15.00 0.75
CA LYS A 16 -11.22 16.16 -0.02
C LYS A 16 -11.17 17.47 0.79
N ASN A 17 -11.58 17.44 2.05
CA ASN A 17 -11.57 18.62 2.91
C ASN A 17 -10.15 19.04 3.34
N SER A 18 -9.22 18.09 3.52
CA SER A 18 -7.80 18.37 3.74
C SER A 18 -7.13 18.98 2.49
N MET A 19 -7.49 18.52 1.29
CA MET A 19 -6.99 19.08 0.04
C MET A 19 -7.55 20.48 -0.23
N ALA A 20 -8.82 20.75 0.08
CA ALA A 20 -9.43 22.07 -0.09
C ALA A 20 -8.78 23.12 0.82
N LYS A 21 -8.45 22.79 2.08
CA LYS A 21 -7.72 23.71 2.98
C LYS A 21 -6.28 23.97 2.57
N LYS A 22 -5.58 23.04 1.92
CA LYS A 22 -4.22 23.25 1.37
C LYS A 22 -4.21 24.09 0.08
N LYS A 23 -5.31 24.12 -0.67
CA LYS A 23 -5.43 24.88 -1.91
C LYS A 23 -5.56 26.40 -1.67
N ALA A 24 -5.95 26.82 -0.47
CA ALA A 24 -6.10 28.22 -0.09
C ALA A 24 -4.80 28.88 0.45
N ALA A 25 -3.76 28.12 0.67
CA ALA A 25 -2.47 28.62 1.17
C ALA A 25 -1.37 28.36 0.12
N GLY A 26 -1.14 29.32 -0.75
CA GLY A 26 0.09 29.46 -1.53
C GLY A 26 0.05 28.95 -2.96
N ALA A 27 -0.58 29.69 -3.86
CA ALA A 27 -0.30 29.63 -5.29
C ALA A 27 1.06 30.32 -5.58
N GLN A 28 2.17 29.68 -5.25
CA GLN A 28 3.45 29.97 -5.89
C GLN A 28 3.61 28.97 -7.03
N THR A 29 3.43 29.46 -8.23
CA THR A 29 3.68 28.76 -9.49
C THR A 29 5.19 28.51 -9.61
N THR A 30 5.70 27.47 -8.97
CA THR A 30 7.02 26.92 -9.29
C THR A 30 6.93 26.38 -10.71
N ARG A 31 7.50 27.10 -11.67
CA ARG A 31 7.71 26.61 -13.05
C ARG A 31 8.37 25.25 -12.96
N ASN A 32 7.61 24.21 -13.27
CA ASN A 32 8.05 22.83 -13.31
C ASN A 32 9.13 22.71 -14.38
N LYS A 33 10.40 22.58 -13.97
CA LYS A 33 11.48 22.27 -14.90
C LYS A 33 11.21 20.85 -15.44
N PRO A 34 11.20 20.63 -16.76
CA PRO A 34 11.00 19.30 -17.30
C PRO A 34 12.06 18.36 -16.72
N ILE A 35 11.61 17.22 -16.17
CA ILE A 35 12.52 16.15 -15.75
C ILE A 35 13.13 15.58 -17.02
N ALA A 36 14.48 15.59 -17.11
CA ALA A 36 15.15 14.99 -18.25
C ALA A 36 14.79 13.50 -18.36
N PRO A 37 14.51 13.00 -19.56
CA PRO A 37 14.21 11.58 -19.75
C PRO A 37 15.42 10.74 -19.34
N VAL A 38 15.23 9.84 -18.40
CA VAL A 38 16.20 8.83 -17.98
C VAL A 38 15.72 7.50 -18.54
N ALA A 39 16.50 6.90 -19.44
CA ALA A 39 16.17 5.59 -19.99
C ALA A 39 16.33 4.50 -18.93
N ASP A 40 15.37 3.61 -18.84
CA ASP A 40 15.37 2.46 -17.94
C ASP A 40 14.89 1.17 -18.64
N SER A 41 14.89 0.06 -17.91
CA SER A 41 14.49 -1.26 -18.46
C SER A 41 13.03 -1.34 -18.93
N ILE A 42 12.18 -0.38 -18.60
CA ILE A 42 10.80 -0.33 -19.09
C ILE A 42 10.73 0.33 -20.47
N ASP A 43 11.64 1.28 -20.77
CA ASP A 43 11.68 1.91 -22.09
C ASP A 43 12.01 0.88 -23.19
N GLU A 44 12.86 -0.11 -22.90
CA GLU A 44 13.13 -1.22 -23.84
C GLU A 44 11.85 -2.05 -24.14
N LEU A 45 11.05 -2.32 -23.11
CA LEU A 45 9.78 -3.06 -23.26
C LEU A 45 8.72 -2.21 -23.98
N VAL A 46 8.65 -0.92 -23.71
CA VAL A 46 7.79 0.02 -24.45
C VAL A 46 8.15 0.00 -25.94
N GLY A 47 9.44 0.19 -26.27
CA GLY A 47 9.91 0.14 -27.64
C GLY A 47 9.69 -1.20 -28.35
N ALA A 48 9.69 -2.32 -27.61
CA ALA A 48 9.31 -3.62 -28.16
C ALA A 48 7.83 -3.65 -28.56
N TRP A 49 6.93 -3.15 -27.69
CA TRP A 49 5.50 -3.05 -28.01
C TRP A 49 5.22 -2.12 -29.18
N GLU A 50 5.88 -0.98 -29.29
CA GLU A 50 5.74 -0.04 -30.40
C GLU A 50 6.13 -0.66 -31.75
N ARG A 51 7.10 -1.59 -31.75
CA ARG A 51 7.49 -2.33 -32.96
C ARG A 51 6.52 -3.46 -33.31
N GLU A 52 6.09 -4.22 -32.31
CA GLU A 52 5.26 -5.43 -32.52
C GLU A 52 3.76 -5.11 -32.66
N ARG A 53 3.31 -4.05 -32.03
CA ARG A 53 1.91 -3.63 -32.03
C ARG A 53 1.80 -2.10 -32.21
N PRO A 54 2.18 -1.56 -33.37
CA PRO A 54 2.12 -0.12 -33.65
C PRO A 54 0.69 0.45 -33.69
N ASP A 55 -0.32 -0.43 -33.71
CA ASP A 55 -1.74 -0.11 -33.59
C ASP A 55 -2.18 0.24 -32.16
N LEU A 56 -1.36 -0.05 -31.14
CA LEU A 56 -1.65 0.21 -29.75
C LEU A 56 -0.83 1.39 -29.20
N ASP A 57 -1.48 2.21 -28.40
CA ASP A 57 -0.79 3.28 -27.68
C ASP A 57 -0.08 2.71 -26.43
N SER A 58 1.24 2.76 -26.41
CA SER A 58 2.09 2.12 -25.38
C SER A 58 2.28 2.95 -24.10
N TRP A 59 1.87 4.26 -24.07
CA TRP A 59 2.11 5.11 -22.91
C TRP A 59 1.51 4.58 -21.57
N PRO A 60 0.36 3.88 -21.53
CA PRO A 60 -0.13 3.33 -20.27
C PRO A 60 0.82 2.29 -19.70
N PHE A 61 1.45 1.48 -20.57
CA PHE A 61 2.44 0.50 -20.16
C PHE A 61 3.71 1.16 -19.61
N ALA A 62 4.12 2.31 -20.16
CA ALA A 62 5.25 3.08 -19.64
C ALA A 62 5.07 3.47 -18.15
N ILE A 63 3.84 3.75 -17.72
CA ILE A 63 3.51 4.07 -16.32
C ILE A 63 3.39 2.80 -15.48
N PHE A 64 2.49 1.88 -15.87
CA PHE A 64 2.20 0.70 -15.06
C PHE A 64 3.36 -0.28 -15.00
N GLY A 65 4.14 -0.42 -16.07
CA GLY A 65 5.36 -1.22 -16.08
C GLY A 65 6.37 -0.78 -15.02
N ARG A 66 6.58 0.53 -14.87
CA ARG A 66 7.42 1.09 -13.80
C ARG A 66 6.85 0.85 -12.41
N ILE A 67 5.54 1.00 -12.23
CA ILE A 67 4.87 0.71 -10.95
C ILE A 67 5.06 -0.76 -10.58
N TRP A 68 4.84 -1.71 -11.49
CA TRP A 68 5.02 -3.14 -11.23
C TRP A 68 6.48 -3.49 -10.94
N ARG A 69 7.42 -2.96 -11.72
CA ARG A 69 8.86 -3.18 -11.50
C ARG A 69 9.32 -2.65 -10.15
N LEU A 70 8.90 -1.44 -9.80
CA LEU A 70 9.20 -0.82 -8.50
C LEU A 70 8.57 -1.60 -7.36
N SER A 71 7.31 -2.01 -7.47
CA SER A 71 6.63 -2.81 -6.44
C SER A 71 7.37 -4.11 -6.16
N ALA A 72 7.74 -4.86 -7.20
CA ALA A 72 8.49 -6.11 -7.06
C ALA A 72 9.87 -5.88 -6.41
N SER A 73 10.58 -4.84 -6.83
CA SER A 73 11.91 -4.49 -6.28
C SER A 73 11.82 -4.11 -4.81
N LEU A 74 10.83 -3.28 -4.42
CA LEU A 74 10.64 -2.84 -3.04
C LEU A 74 10.30 -4.00 -2.09
N VAL A 75 9.52 -5.00 -2.55
CA VAL A 75 9.24 -6.21 -1.77
C VAL A 75 10.51 -7.03 -1.59
N GLY A 76 11.29 -7.26 -2.66
CA GLY A 76 12.57 -7.97 -2.57
C GLY A 76 13.59 -7.27 -1.67
N ASP A 77 13.63 -5.94 -1.71
CA ASP A 77 14.46 -5.15 -0.81
C ASP A 77 14.02 -5.29 0.64
N ALA A 78 12.69 -5.25 0.89
CA ALA A 78 12.13 -5.43 2.21
C ALA A 78 12.51 -6.80 2.80
N GLU A 79 12.42 -7.88 2.04
CA GLU A 79 12.84 -9.22 2.49
C GLU A 79 14.31 -9.25 2.92
N ARG A 80 15.21 -8.58 2.20
CA ARG A 80 16.64 -8.55 2.52
C ARG A 80 16.97 -7.91 3.88
N TRP A 81 16.30 -6.84 4.26
CA TRP A 81 16.54 -6.20 5.56
C TRP A 81 15.66 -6.75 6.69
N LEU A 82 14.54 -7.42 6.38
CA LEU A 82 13.68 -8.08 7.36
C LEU A 82 14.24 -9.44 7.82
N ALA A 83 14.86 -10.19 6.90
CA ALA A 83 15.39 -11.52 7.19
C ALA A 83 16.35 -11.55 8.40
N PRO A 84 17.30 -10.61 8.57
CA PRO A 84 18.20 -10.61 9.74
C PRO A 84 17.51 -10.41 11.09
N ILE A 85 16.26 -9.92 11.08
CA ILE A 85 15.47 -9.73 12.31
C ILE A 85 14.35 -10.77 12.44
N GLY A 86 14.39 -11.83 11.61
CA GLY A 86 13.46 -12.95 11.68
C GLY A 86 12.05 -12.67 11.14
N LEU A 87 11.90 -11.70 10.25
CA LEU A 87 10.63 -11.34 9.62
C LEU A 87 10.65 -11.59 8.12
N THR A 88 9.52 -12.04 7.57
CA THR A 88 9.17 -11.90 6.16
C THR A 88 8.41 -10.59 5.94
N PHE A 89 8.30 -10.12 4.70
CA PHE A 89 7.50 -8.93 4.38
C PHE A 89 6.02 -9.10 4.78
N GLU A 90 5.49 -10.28 4.66
CA GLU A 90 4.12 -10.61 5.07
C GLU A 90 3.95 -10.53 6.60
N SER A 91 4.88 -11.10 7.38
CA SER A 91 4.86 -11.01 8.84
C SER A 91 5.02 -9.57 9.31
N PHE A 92 5.94 -8.84 8.69
CA PHE A 92 6.13 -7.40 8.92
C PHE A 92 4.84 -6.62 8.67
N SER A 93 4.17 -6.85 7.53
CA SER A 93 2.93 -6.15 7.18
C SER A 93 1.84 -6.34 8.24
N VAL A 94 1.69 -7.55 8.81
CA VAL A 94 0.73 -7.81 9.89
C VAL A 94 1.05 -6.98 11.13
N ILE A 95 2.27 -7.09 11.65
CA ILE A 95 2.62 -6.41 12.92
C ILE A 95 2.67 -4.88 12.77
N VAL A 96 3.07 -4.38 11.61
CA VAL A 96 3.09 -2.94 11.33
C VAL A 96 1.69 -2.36 11.20
N THR A 97 0.76 -3.09 10.60
CA THR A 97 -0.64 -2.65 10.48
C THR A 97 -1.28 -2.53 11.86
N LEU A 98 -1.09 -3.53 12.73
CA LEU A 98 -1.54 -3.45 14.12
C LEU A 98 -0.88 -2.29 14.87
N ARG A 99 0.41 -2.08 14.67
CA ARG A 99 1.16 -1.01 15.34
C ARG A 99 0.69 0.38 14.93
N ARG A 100 0.41 0.56 13.63
CA ARG A 100 -0.12 1.80 13.04
C ARG A 100 -1.50 2.17 13.59
N GLY A 101 -2.32 1.18 13.93
CA GLY A 101 -3.66 1.39 14.50
C GLY A 101 -3.64 2.08 15.87
N GLY A 102 -2.50 2.16 16.55
CA GLY A 102 -2.41 2.75 17.89
C GLY A 102 -2.96 1.83 19.00
N PRO A 103 -2.87 2.25 20.28
CA PRO A 103 -3.39 1.46 21.37
C PRO A 103 -4.90 1.17 21.21
N PRO A 104 -5.34 -0.04 21.51
CA PRO A 104 -4.63 -1.17 22.13
C PRO A 104 -3.87 -2.08 21.16
N PHE A 105 -3.55 -1.64 19.93
CA PHE A 105 -2.78 -2.35 18.91
C PHE A 105 -3.46 -3.64 18.45
N GLU A 106 -4.74 -3.56 18.17
CA GLU A 106 -5.57 -4.70 17.83
C GLU A 106 -6.55 -4.40 16.69
N LEU A 107 -6.81 -5.42 15.88
CA LEU A 107 -7.81 -5.41 14.80
C LEU A 107 -8.44 -6.80 14.68
N ASN A 108 -9.67 -6.88 14.22
CA ASN A 108 -10.19 -8.15 13.74
C ASN A 108 -9.53 -8.53 12.39
N PRO A 109 -9.51 -9.82 12.01
CA PRO A 109 -8.84 -10.28 10.78
C PRO A 109 -9.32 -9.56 9.51
N THR A 110 -10.61 -9.23 9.42
CA THR A 110 -11.18 -8.53 8.26
C THR A 110 -10.68 -7.08 8.17
N ALA A 111 -10.61 -6.36 9.29
CA ALA A 111 -10.05 -5.02 9.35
C ALA A 111 -8.53 -5.06 9.06
N LEU A 112 -7.81 -6.01 9.67
CA LEU A 112 -6.39 -6.20 9.45
C LEU A 112 -6.08 -6.44 7.97
N TYR A 113 -6.87 -7.26 7.28
CA TYR A 113 -6.76 -7.45 5.83
C TYR A 113 -6.99 -6.14 5.06
N ARG A 114 -8.07 -5.42 5.33
CA ARG A 114 -8.41 -4.17 4.61
C ARG A 114 -7.38 -3.06 4.82
N GLU A 115 -6.77 -3.00 5.99
CA GLU A 115 -5.79 -1.98 6.33
C GLU A 115 -4.36 -2.36 5.95
N SER A 116 -4.09 -3.64 5.65
CA SER A 116 -2.79 -4.06 5.14
C SER A 116 -2.65 -3.69 3.67
N LEU A 117 -1.43 -3.42 3.24
CA LEU A 117 -1.10 -3.18 1.81
C LEU A 117 -0.98 -4.49 1.01
N LEU A 118 -1.38 -5.62 1.59
CA LEU A 118 -1.25 -6.95 0.99
C LEU A 118 -2.55 -7.39 0.32
N SER A 119 -2.42 -8.25 -0.70
CA SER A 119 -3.55 -8.90 -1.35
C SER A 119 -4.26 -9.92 -0.44
N SER A 120 -5.50 -10.30 -0.79
CA SER A 120 -6.42 -11.12 0.02
C SER A 120 -5.98 -12.56 0.34
N GLY A 121 -4.97 -13.07 -0.35
CA GLY A 121 -4.51 -14.44 -0.15
C GLY A 121 -3.99 -14.65 1.27
N ALA A 122 -4.68 -15.52 2.04
CA ALA A 122 -4.17 -16.14 3.25
C ALA A 122 -3.85 -15.23 4.47
N ILE A 123 -4.66 -14.19 4.76
CA ILE A 123 -4.48 -13.41 6.00
C ILE A 123 -4.46 -14.32 7.25
N THR A 124 -5.26 -15.38 7.26
CA THR A 124 -5.29 -16.36 8.35
C THR A 124 -3.92 -17.02 8.53
N ASN A 125 -3.31 -17.54 7.47
CA ASN A 125 -1.99 -18.18 7.53
C ASN A 125 -0.89 -17.19 7.95
N ARG A 126 -1.02 -15.91 7.58
CA ARG A 126 -0.09 -14.85 8.03
C ARG A 126 -0.22 -14.58 9.52
N ILE A 127 -1.46 -14.51 10.02
CA ILE A 127 -1.74 -14.36 11.44
C ILE A 127 -1.21 -15.56 12.21
N ASP A 128 -1.45 -16.81 11.73
CA ASP A 128 -0.93 -18.03 12.34
C ASP A 128 0.58 -18.02 12.49
N ARG A 129 1.29 -17.57 11.44
CA ARG A 129 2.75 -17.47 11.43
C ARG A 129 3.28 -16.48 12.48
N VAL A 130 2.70 -15.27 12.55
CA VAL A 130 3.16 -14.28 13.54
C VAL A 130 2.71 -14.63 14.97
N GLU A 131 1.62 -15.38 15.14
CA GLU A 131 1.20 -15.90 16.42
C GLU A 131 2.14 -17.02 16.91
N ALA A 132 2.52 -17.95 16.03
CA ALA A 132 3.53 -18.99 16.33
C ALA A 132 4.89 -18.37 16.75
N GLN A 133 5.23 -17.21 16.22
CA GLN A 133 6.42 -16.45 16.63
C GLN A 133 6.23 -15.67 17.95
N GLY A 134 5.03 -15.69 18.53
CA GLY A 134 4.67 -14.96 19.74
C GLY A 134 4.62 -13.44 19.55
N LEU A 135 4.42 -12.94 18.32
CA LEU A 135 4.36 -11.52 18.00
C LEU A 135 2.96 -10.94 18.16
N VAL A 136 1.96 -11.79 17.97
CA VAL A 136 0.55 -11.45 18.19
C VAL A 136 -0.11 -12.55 19.03
N LYS A 137 -1.32 -12.28 19.49
CA LYS A 137 -2.22 -13.25 20.12
C LYS A 137 -3.64 -13.03 19.63
N ARG A 138 -4.40 -14.11 19.51
CA ARG A 138 -5.84 -14.05 19.28
C ARG A 138 -6.58 -13.93 20.60
N LEU A 139 -7.63 -13.12 20.61
CA LEU A 139 -8.52 -12.88 21.75
C LEU A 139 -9.95 -12.95 21.25
N PRO A 140 -10.92 -13.35 22.11
CA PRO A 140 -12.35 -13.17 21.81
C PRO A 140 -12.67 -11.70 21.53
N ASP A 141 -13.54 -11.43 20.56
CA ASP A 141 -14.01 -10.06 20.32
C ASP A 141 -15.09 -9.72 21.35
N PRO A 142 -14.92 -8.67 22.17
CA PRO A 142 -15.92 -8.29 23.17
C PRO A 142 -17.23 -7.79 22.55
N LYS A 143 -17.23 -7.45 21.27
CA LYS A 143 -18.41 -6.92 20.54
C LYS A 143 -19.12 -7.98 19.70
N ASP A 144 -18.45 -9.11 19.42
CA ASP A 144 -19.00 -10.21 18.64
C ASP A 144 -18.55 -11.54 19.25
N ARG A 145 -19.53 -12.28 19.85
CA ARG A 145 -19.26 -13.59 20.50
C ARG A 145 -18.60 -14.61 19.59
N ARG A 146 -18.73 -14.49 18.27
CA ARG A 146 -18.10 -15.36 17.27
C ARG A 146 -16.84 -14.76 16.67
N GLY A 147 -16.55 -13.52 17.04
CA GLY A 147 -15.44 -12.75 16.50
C GLY A 147 -14.12 -13.03 17.21
N THR A 148 -13.05 -12.77 16.51
CA THR A 148 -11.69 -12.84 17.01
C THR A 148 -10.98 -11.52 16.77
N ILE A 149 -10.22 -11.08 17.76
CA ILE A 149 -9.31 -9.91 17.68
C ILE A 149 -7.88 -10.43 17.67
N VAL A 150 -7.05 -9.84 16.81
CA VAL A 150 -5.60 -10.05 16.77
C VAL A 150 -4.94 -8.85 17.42
N ARG A 151 -4.15 -9.07 18.48
CA ARG A 151 -3.47 -8.03 19.25
C ARG A 151 -1.97 -8.23 19.28
N LEU A 152 -1.18 -7.17 19.13
CA LEU A 152 0.27 -7.23 19.35
C LEU A 152 0.60 -7.64 20.77
N THR A 153 1.59 -8.52 20.93
CA THR A 153 2.24 -8.77 22.21
C THR A 153 3.29 -7.66 22.48
N PRO A 154 3.80 -7.53 23.73
CA PRO A 154 4.93 -6.65 24.00
C PRO A 154 6.15 -6.96 23.13
N LYS A 155 6.45 -8.23 22.87
CA LYS A 155 7.50 -8.70 21.94
C LYS A 155 7.22 -8.23 20.51
N GLY A 156 5.99 -8.43 20.03
CA GLY A 156 5.59 -8.01 18.68
C GLY A 156 5.65 -6.50 18.51
N ARG A 157 5.26 -5.73 19.52
CA ARG A 157 5.35 -4.26 19.50
C ARG A 157 6.81 -3.78 19.43
N ALA A 158 7.69 -4.29 20.26
CA ALA A 158 9.09 -3.92 20.25
C ALA A 158 9.76 -4.27 18.91
N LEU A 159 9.42 -5.44 18.32
CA LEU A 159 9.93 -5.84 17.02
C LEU A 159 9.37 -4.95 15.90
N ALA A 160 8.07 -4.61 15.94
CA ALA A 160 7.43 -3.71 14.97
C ALA A 160 8.11 -2.32 14.99
N ASP A 161 8.32 -1.73 16.18
CA ASP A 161 8.97 -0.42 16.31
C ASP A 161 10.38 -0.41 15.70
N ARG A 162 11.17 -1.48 15.92
CA ARG A 162 12.50 -1.64 15.31
C ARG A 162 12.42 -1.80 13.80
N ALA A 163 11.53 -2.67 13.32
CA ALA A 163 11.36 -2.95 11.91
C ALA A 163 10.87 -1.73 11.12
N ILE A 164 9.93 -0.95 11.67
CA ILE A 164 9.43 0.30 11.09
C ILE A 164 10.56 1.29 10.86
N LYS A 165 11.45 1.48 11.83
CA LYS A 165 12.59 2.40 11.69
C LYS A 165 13.46 2.02 10.50
N VAL A 166 13.90 0.77 10.43
CA VAL A 166 14.71 0.25 9.31
C VAL A 166 13.98 0.38 7.98
N HIS A 167 12.67 0.09 7.96
CA HIS A 167 11.86 0.22 6.75
C HIS A 167 11.83 1.65 6.22
N PHE A 168 11.54 2.64 7.07
CA PHE A 168 11.50 4.04 6.63
C PHE A 168 12.87 4.55 6.18
N GLU A 169 13.96 4.11 6.82
CA GLU A 169 15.33 4.42 6.39
C GLU A 169 15.63 3.81 5.01
N SER A 170 15.21 2.57 4.76
CA SER A 170 15.37 1.91 3.46
C SER A 170 14.56 2.61 2.35
N LEU A 171 13.29 2.94 2.63
CA LEU A 171 12.46 3.70 1.68
C LEU A 171 13.06 5.07 1.36
N ALA A 172 13.60 5.77 2.36
CA ALA A 172 14.25 7.06 2.14
C ALA A 172 15.49 6.93 1.24
N LYS A 173 16.26 5.85 1.41
CA LYS A 173 17.40 5.53 0.54
C LYS A 173 16.97 5.31 -0.91
N SER A 174 15.90 4.56 -1.16
CA SER A 174 15.37 4.32 -2.51
C SER A 174 14.92 5.61 -3.23
N LEU A 175 14.59 6.64 -2.45
CA LEU A 175 14.18 7.96 -2.97
C LEU A 175 15.34 8.97 -3.05
N SER A 176 16.60 8.56 -2.81
CA SER A 176 17.75 9.47 -2.75
C SER A 176 18.04 10.18 -4.08
N GLY A 177 17.69 9.55 -5.21
CA GLY A 177 17.82 10.14 -6.56
C GLY A 177 16.81 11.26 -6.87
N LEU A 178 15.81 11.48 -6.01
CA LEU A 178 14.78 12.49 -6.22
C LEU A 178 14.99 13.70 -5.31
N GLY A 179 14.94 14.89 -5.86
CA GLY A 179 14.92 16.14 -5.12
C GLY A 179 13.61 16.33 -4.34
N LYS A 180 13.58 17.27 -3.40
CA LYS A 180 12.39 17.56 -2.58
C LYS A 180 11.14 17.90 -3.43
N GLY A 181 11.31 18.70 -4.49
CA GLY A 181 10.22 19.06 -5.40
C GLY A 181 9.70 17.87 -6.19
N GLU A 182 10.59 17.02 -6.71
CA GLU A 182 10.25 15.81 -7.46
C GLU A 182 9.50 14.79 -6.59
N ARG A 183 9.91 14.59 -5.33
CA ARG A 183 9.18 13.75 -4.38
C ARG A 183 7.76 14.24 -4.12
N ALA A 184 7.59 15.55 -3.96
CA ALA A 184 6.27 16.15 -3.76
C ALA A 184 5.37 15.97 -4.98
N GLN A 185 5.92 16.17 -6.18
CA GLN A 185 5.22 16.00 -7.45
C GLN A 185 4.84 14.53 -7.68
N LEU A 186 5.78 13.59 -7.48
CA LEU A 186 5.53 12.15 -7.59
C LEU A 186 4.44 11.71 -6.62
N THR A 187 4.48 12.16 -5.37
CA THR A 187 3.44 11.87 -4.36
C THR A 187 2.07 12.34 -4.83
N ALA A 188 1.97 13.55 -5.38
CA ALA A 188 0.72 14.11 -5.88
C ALA A 188 0.17 13.32 -7.09
N LEU A 189 1.05 12.97 -8.04
CA LEU A 189 0.67 12.21 -9.24
C LEU A 189 0.23 10.78 -8.91
N LEU A 190 0.97 10.07 -8.06
CA LEU A 190 0.59 8.74 -7.59
C LEU A 190 -0.71 8.76 -6.80
N GLY A 191 -0.94 9.77 -5.96
CA GLY A 191 -2.20 9.93 -5.24
C GLY A 191 -3.39 10.15 -6.19
N LYS A 192 -3.22 10.97 -7.24
CA LYS A 192 -4.24 11.17 -8.26
C LYS A 192 -4.53 9.88 -9.05
N LEU A 193 -3.49 9.15 -9.43
CA LEU A 193 -3.63 7.87 -10.14
C LEU A 193 -4.35 6.83 -9.28
N LEU A 194 -3.97 6.71 -8.00
CA LEU A 194 -4.60 5.77 -7.08
C LEU A 194 -6.10 6.03 -6.93
N LEU A 195 -6.50 7.30 -6.73
CA LEU A 195 -7.92 7.69 -6.66
C LEU A 195 -8.68 7.33 -7.93
N SER A 196 -8.08 7.54 -9.10
CA SER A 196 -8.69 7.17 -10.39
C SER A 196 -8.91 5.65 -10.50
N VAL A 197 -7.91 4.85 -10.12
CA VAL A 197 -8.01 3.38 -10.14
C VAL A 197 -9.05 2.88 -9.14
N GLU A 198 -9.14 3.46 -7.95
CA GLU A 198 -10.13 3.11 -6.93
C GLU A 198 -11.56 3.45 -7.39
N GLN A 199 -11.74 4.62 -8.03
CA GLN A 199 -13.04 5.02 -8.58
C GLN A 199 -13.49 4.05 -9.69
N ASN A 200 -12.63 3.74 -10.64
CA ASN A 200 -12.92 2.80 -11.73
C ASN A 200 -13.32 1.40 -11.21
N ARG A 201 -12.75 0.96 -10.08
CA ARG A 201 -13.15 -0.31 -9.44
C ARG A 201 -14.53 -0.24 -8.80
N LEU A 202 -14.95 0.92 -8.30
CA LEU A 202 -16.28 1.12 -7.73
C LEU A 202 -17.34 1.18 -8.81
N ASP A 203 -17.03 1.78 -9.95
CA ASP A 203 -17.93 1.96 -11.08
C ASP A 203 -17.99 0.72 -12.01
N ALA A 204 -17.04 -0.23 -11.88
CA ALA A 204 -17.04 -1.45 -12.65
C ALA A 204 -18.28 -2.31 -12.32
N PRO A 205 -19.01 -2.82 -13.34
CA PRO A 205 -20.12 -3.73 -13.12
C PRO A 205 -19.62 -4.92 -12.30
N ARG A 206 -20.33 -5.26 -11.21
CA ARG A 206 -20.03 -6.50 -10.48
C ARG A 206 -20.19 -7.67 -11.45
N ALA A 207 -19.10 -8.25 -11.87
CA ALA A 207 -19.12 -9.47 -12.66
C ALA A 207 -20.01 -10.48 -11.94
N GLY A 208 -21.12 -10.84 -12.57
CA GLY A 208 -22.08 -11.78 -12.01
C GLY A 208 -21.30 -13.04 -11.60
N ARG A 209 -21.53 -13.49 -10.38
CA ARG A 209 -21.10 -14.83 -9.96
C ARG A 209 -21.91 -15.80 -10.83
N GLY A 210 -21.34 -16.18 -11.98
CA GLY A 210 -21.87 -17.27 -12.77
C GLY A 210 -21.98 -18.50 -11.87
N ARG A 211 -23.19 -18.99 -11.63
CA ARG A 211 -23.39 -20.33 -11.10
C ARG A 211 -22.72 -21.29 -12.08
N PRO A 212 -21.87 -22.19 -11.62
CA PRO A 212 -21.48 -23.33 -12.44
C PRO A 212 -22.74 -24.18 -12.68
N ALA A 213 -22.96 -24.52 -13.94
CA ALA A 213 -23.98 -25.48 -14.36
C ALA A 213 -23.60 -26.89 -13.90
#